data_4963bb79a91a902b84121e80ec5fba67
#
_entry.id   4963bb79a91a902b84121e80ec5fba67
#
_cell.length_a   1.000
_cell.length_b   1.000
_cell.length_c   1.000
_cell.angle_alpha   90.00
_cell.angle_beta   90.00
_cell.angle_gamma   90.00
#
_symmetry.space_group_name_H-M   'P 1'
#
loop_
_entity.id
_entity.type
_entity.pdbx_description
1 polymer ?
#
loop_
_entity_poly.entity_id
_entity_poly.type
_entity_poly.pdbx_seq_one_letter_code
_entity_poly.pdbx_strand_id
1 'polypeptide(L)'
;VREAPESSSLSPPRATSERETSSAIPIKVVYRPEDAAVNYSEDLGDPGQFPFTRGVQASMYRGRLWTMRQYAGFGTAEETNARFRLLLARGQTGLSVAFDLPTQMGIDSDSPRALGEVGRAGVAIDTVEDMHALLADLPLETVSTSMTINATASTLLAMYIVVAEERGIARSALHGTIQNDLLKEYIARGTYIYPPGPSLDLIAEIFRFCADEMPRWNPISISGYHMREAGATAVQELAFTLANAIEYVKRAIGAGLDINTFAPRLSFFFASHNDLFEEIAKFRAARRMYSRIMRERFGCDESGCRMRFHTQTGGVTLMAQQPLNNVVRVTLQALAATLGGTQSLHTNGYDEALALPTAEAATLALRTQQIIGYESGITSTVDPLAGSYFVESLTDELESRAMALIRKVDDLGGAERAVAAGFFQEEIARSAYEFQLRVEAGETVIVGVNKFADGAEPPMIPSPDYSALEHEQLEKLVIVRQNRDQSRVAETLAALRSAASSQTGAAAAETSETRTGVDGDGRTYLMPLIIEAVRARASVGEISDILSACWGA
;
A
#
# COMPACT_ATOMS: atom_id res chain seq x y z
N VAL A 1 44.99 7.79 -44.12
CA VAL A 1 45.09 8.55 -42.87
C VAL A 1 43.85 9.45 -42.82
N ARG A 2 42.86 9.07 -42.05
CA ARG A 2 41.70 9.90 -41.71
C ARG A 2 41.97 10.50 -40.34
N GLU A 3 41.99 11.81 -40.29
CA GLU A 3 42.12 12.58 -39.05
C GLU A 3 40.94 12.29 -38.11
N ALA A 4 41.26 12.05 -36.85
CA ALA A 4 40.27 11.90 -35.79
C ALA A 4 39.60 13.25 -35.50
N PRO A 5 38.30 13.31 -35.21
CA PRO A 5 37.67 14.57 -34.86
C PRO A 5 38.21 15.12 -33.53
N GLU A 6 38.51 16.39 -33.53
CA GLU A 6 38.97 17.13 -32.34
C GLU A 6 38.05 16.92 -31.14
N SER A 7 38.66 16.63 -30.01
CA SER A 7 37.97 16.54 -28.73
C SER A 7 37.33 17.90 -28.39
N SER A 8 36.02 18.00 -28.46
CA SER A 8 35.29 19.13 -27.92
C SER A 8 35.61 19.25 -26.43
N SER A 9 36.30 20.28 -26.04
CA SER A 9 36.55 20.66 -24.66
C SER A 9 35.19 20.86 -23.96
N LEU A 10 34.75 19.86 -23.21
CA LEU A 10 33.65 20.02 -22.27
C LEU A 10 34.10 21.06 -21.24
N SER A 11 33.57 22.27 -21.33
CA SER A 11 33.68 23.25 -20.26
C SER A 11 33.22 22.58 -18.95
N PRO A 12 33.93 22.75 -17.83
CA PRO A 12 33.50 22.23 -16.55
C PRO A 12 32.11 22.78 -16.26
N PRO A 13 31.19 21.97 -15.72
CA PRO A 13 29.83 22.42 -15.39
C PRO A 13 29.96 23.65 -14.47
N ARG A 14 29.18 24.70 -14.77
CA ARG A 14 29.12 25.90 -13.92
C ARG A 14 28.82 25.46 -12.48
N ALA A 15 29.75 25.73 -11.58
CA ALA A 15 29.72 25.34 -10.17
C ALA A 15 28.65 26.07 -9.32
N THR A 16 27.62 26.63 -9.92
CA THR A 16 26.66 27.54 -9.26
C THR A 16 25.21 27.33 -9.71
N SER A 17 24.82 26.22 -10.30
CA SER A 17 23.38 25.95 -10.40
C SER A 17 22.89 25.48 -9.03
N GLU A 18 21.97 26.21 -8.43
CA GLU A 18 21.22 25.75 -7.27
C GLU A 18 20.64 24.36 -7.58
N ARG A 19 20.91 23.40 -6.70
CA ARG A 19 20.37 22.06 -6.81
C ARG A 19 19.29 21.87 -5.74
N GLU A 20 18.29 21.11 -6.08
CA GLU A 20 17.20 20.78 -5.16
C GLU A 20 16.81 19.31 -5.28
N THR A 21 16.14 18.81 -4.25
CA THR A 21 15.54 17.46 -4.24
C THR A 21 14.30 17.41 -5.14
N SER A 22 13.69 16.22 -5.27
CA SER A 22 12.42 16.06 -5.98
C SER A 22 11.26 16.84 -5.35
N SER A 23 11.37 17.21 -4.09
CA SER A 23 10.42 18.06 -3.34
C SER A 23 10.79 19.55 -3.32
N ALA A 24 11.65 19.99 -4.24
CA ALA A 24 12.16 21.37 -4.32
C ALA A 24 12.77 21.86 -2.99
N ILE A 25 13.50 20.99 -2.29
CA ILE A 25 14.32 21.35 -1.12
C ILE A 25 15.72 21.73 -1.62
N PRO A 26 16.19 22.98 -1.38
CA PRO A 26 17.50 23.42 -1.81
C PRO A 26 18.63 22.58 -1.19
N ILE A 27 19.62 22.19 -1.99
CA ILE A 27 20.77 21.40 -1.56
C ILE A 27 22.03 22.28 -1.56
N LYS A 28 22.69 22.38 -0.41
CA LYS A 28 23.98 23.05 -0.27
C LYS A 28 25.11 22.23 -0.89
N VAL A 29 26.14 22.89 -1.37
CA VAL A 29 27.36 22.23 -1.89
C VAL A 29 28.06 21.41 -0.79
N VAL A 30 28.05 21.90 0.45
CA VAL A 30 28.65 21.26 1.63
C VAL A 30 27.74 21.48 2.83
N TYR A 31 27.52 20.43 3.59
CA TYR A 31 26.84 20.47 4.89
C TYR A 31 27.84 20.36 6.02
N ARG A 32 27.66 21.13 7.09
CA ARG A 32 28.52 21.23 8.26
C ARG A 32 27.73 20.96 9.55
N PRO A 33 28.38 20.82 10.71
CA PRO A 33 27.70 20.58 11.99
C PRO A 33 26.58 21.58 12.29
N GLU A 34 26.76 22.85 11.94
CA GLU A 34 25.75 23.90 12.13
C GLU A 34 24.51 23.76 11.23
N ASP A 35 24.57 22.97 10.20
CA ASP A 35 23.44 22.69 9.29
C ASP A 35 22.51 21.60 9.83
N ALA A 36 22.93 20.86 10.85
CA ALA A 36 22.17 19.79 11.47
C ALA A 36 22.28 19.91 13.00
N ALA A 37 21.49 20.81 13.56
CA ALA A 37 21.38 20.97 15.02
C ALA A 37 20.54 19.84 15.62
N VAL A 38 21.05 18.61 15.63
CA VAL A 38 20.34 17.40 16.08
C VAL A 38 20.60 17.14 17.56
N ASN A 39 19.53 17.11 18.34
CA ASN A 39 19.57 16.58 19.71
C ASN A 39 19.43 15.04 19.65
N TYR A 40 20.50 14.32 20.04
CA TYR A 40 20.49 12.86 19.98
C TYR A 40 19.29 12.24 20.71
N SER A 41 18.99 12.71 21.93
CA SER A 41 17.94 12.11 22.76
C SER A 41 16.53 12.44 22.27
N GLU A 42 16.31 13.63 21.72
CA GLU A 42 14.99 14.11 21.34
C GLU A 42 14.63 13.83 19.88
N ASP A 43 15.62 13.89 18.97
CA ASP A 43 15.40 13.79 17.53
C ASP A 43 15.78 12.42 16.96
N LEU A 44 16.83 11.77 17.48
CA LEU A 44 17.29 10.49 17.00
C LEU A 44 16.84 9.34 17.90
N GLY A 45 17.23 9.35 19.16
CA GLY A 45 17.10 8.24 20.09
C GLY A 45 17.94 7.02 19.69
N ASP A 46 17.97 6.02 20.53
CA ASP A 46 18.51 4.70 20.16
C ASP A 46 17.51 3.93 19.29
N PRO A 47 17.97 3.05 18.38
CA PRO A 47 17.08 2.20 17.61
C PRO A 47 16.10 1.43 18.50
N GLY A 48 14.83 1.41 18.16
CA GLY A 48 13.77 0.78 18.93
C GLY A 48 13.21 1.60 20.08
N GLN A 49 13.70 2.83 20.30
CA GLN A 49 13.20 3.77 21.29
C GLN A 49 12.59 5.00 20.62
N PHE A 50 11.67 5.65 21.34
CA PHE A 50 11.08 6.92 20.89
C PHE A 50 12.18 7.97 20.64
N PRO A 51 12.11 8.76 19.55
CA PRO A 51 11.02 8.89 18.57
C PRO A 51 11.11 7.94 17.38
N PHE A 52 11.86 6.86 17.45
CA PHE A 52 12.05 5.82 16.44
C PHE A 52 12.70 6.29 15.13
N THR A 53 13.32 7.44 15.09
CA THR A 53 13.98 7.98 13.89
C THR A 53 14.94 6.99 13.26
N ARG A 54 15.71 6.26 14.09
CA ARG A 54 16.72 5.29 13.69
C ARG A 54 16.20 3.87 13.46
N GLY A 55 14.90 3.63 13.66
CA GLY A 55 14.26 2.33 13.44
C GLY A 55 13.37 1.89 14.59
N VAL A 56 12.42 1.00 14.29
CA VAL A 56 11.38 0.54 15.24
C VAL A 56 11.81 -0.60 16.14
N GLN A 57 12.99 -1.19 15.91
CA GLN A 57 13.56 -2.30 16.70
C GLN A 57 15.04 -2.03 17.00
N ALA A 58 15.50 -2.45 18.17
CA ALA A 58 16.87 -2.22 18.62
C ALA A 58 17.94 -2.81 17.69
N SER A 59 17.68 -3.98 17.10
CA SER A 59 18.64 -4.67 16.23
C SER A 59 18.33 -4.55 14.74
N MET A 60 17.13 -4.05 14.37
CA MET A 60 16.65 -3.97 12.99
C MET A 60 17.07 -5.20 12.17
N TYR A 61 17.74 -5.03 11.04
CA TYR A 61 18.12 -6.13 10.14
C TYR A 61 19.20 -7.07 10.65
N ARG A 62 19.95 -6.71 11.69
CA ARG A 62 20.85 -7.64 12.39
C ARG A 62 20.08 -8.74 13.11
N GLY A 63 18.85 -8.46 13.57
CA GLY A 63 17.98 -9.45 14.18
C GLY A 63 17.17 -10.23 13.14
N ARG A 64 16.58 -9.52 12.19
CA ARG A 64 15.77 -10.11 11.13
C ARG A 64 15.73 -9.15 9.93
N LEU A 65 15.97 -9.67 8.73
CA LEU A 65 15.79 -8.92 7.49
C LEU A 65 14.31 -8.52 7.31
N TRP A 66 14.08 -7.53 6.46
CA TRP A 66 12.73 -7.18 6.02
C TRP A 66 12.04 -8.37 5.36
N THR A 67 10.72 -8.39 5.39
CA THR A 67 9.94 -9.39 4.66
C THR A 67 10.10 -9.12 3.16
N MET A 68 10.71 -10.05 2.44
CA MET A 68 10.80 -10.01 0.98
C MET A 68 9.46 -10.45 0.42
N ARG A 69 8.77 -9.52 -0.27
CA ARG A 69 7.37 -9.68 -0.65
C ARG A 69 7.17 -9.11 -2.04
N GLN A 70 7.12 -9.99 -3.05
CA GLN A 70 6.78 -9.57 -4.40
C GLN A 70 5.25 -9.50 -4.55
N TYR A 71 4.78 -8.39 -5.07
CA TYR A 71 3.39 -8.15 -5.43
C TYR A 71 3.07 -8.97 -6.69
N ALA A 72 2.10 -9.84 -6.63
CA ALA A 72 1.73 -10.71 -7.73
C ALA A 72 0.24 -11.01 -7.73
N GLY A 73 -0.33 -11.05 -8.91
CA GLY A 73 -1.70 -11.40 -9.22
C GLY A 73 -1.95 -11.15 -10.70
N PHE A 74 -2.42 -12.15 -11.41
CA PHE A 74 -2.77 -12.07 -12.82
C PHE A 74 -3.56 -13.31 -13.22
N GLY A 75 -4.38 -13.19 -14.26
CA GLY A 75 -5.09 -14.31 -14.82
C GLY A 75 -5.99 -15.01 -13.81
N THR A 76 -5.90 -16.33 -13.78
CA THR A 76 -6.70 -17.16 -12.87
C THR A 76 -6.09 -17.24 -11.46
N ALA A 77 -6.90 -17.71 -10.52
CA ALA A 77 -6.45 -17.98 -9.16
C ALA A 77 -5.36 -19.05 -9.11
N GLU A 78 -5.46 -20.07 -9.96
CA GLU A 78 -4.51 -21.17 -10.09
C GLU A 78 -3.15 -20.69 -10.64
N GLU A 79 -3.16 -19.82 -11.65
CA GLU A 79 -1.91 -19.26 -12.23
C GLU A 79 -1.19 -18.39 -11.18
N THR A 80 -1.95 -17.56 -10.46
CA THR A 80 -1.41 -16.75 -9.37
C THR A 80 -0.87 -17.61 -8.24
N ASN A 81 -1.58 -18.69 -7.84
CA ASN A 81 -1.09 -19.67 -6.87
C ASN A 81 0.25 -20.28 -7.31
N ALA A 82 0.35 -20.72 -8.56
CA ALA A 82 1.60 -21.26 -9.10
C ALA A 82 2.76 -20.26 -9.00
N ARG A 83 2.50 -18.97 -9.27
CA ARG A 83 3.49 -17.89 -9.09
C ARG A 83 3.90 -17.73 -7.63
N PHE A 84 2.97 -17.76 -6.68
CA PHE A 84 3.29 -17.69 -5.25
C PHE A 84 4.16 -18.85 -4.80
N ARG A 85 3.83 -20.08 -5.21
CA ARG A 85 4.64 -21.27 -4.91
C ARG A 85 6.06 -21.15 -5.47
N LEU A 86 6.20 -20.67 -6.70
CA LEU A 86 7.50 -20.41 -7.32
C LEU A 86 8.34 -19.41 -6.51
N LEU A 87 7.75 -18.27 -6.13
CA LEU A 87 8.45 -17.23 -5.39
C LEU A 87 8.83 -17.67 -3.97
N LEU A 88 7.96 -18.40 -3.27
CA LEU A 88 8.27 -19.01 -1.97
C LEU A 88 9.44 -19.99 -2.10
N ALA A 89 9.42 -20.87 -3.10
CA ALA A 89 10.52 -21.80 -3.37
C ALA A 89 11.86 -21.10 -3.68
N ARG A 90 11.80 -19.84 -4.13
CA ARG A 90 12.98 -19.01 -4.42
C ARG A 90 13.41 -18.10 -3.25
N GLY A 91 12.77 -18.25 -2.07
CA GLY A 91 13.16 -17.57 -0.84
C GLY A 91 12.39 -16.29 -0.53
N GLN A 92 11.25 -16.04 -1.18
CA GLN A 92 10.30 -15.02 -0.73
C GLN A 92 9.75 -15.40 0.64
N THR A 93 9.54 -14.42 1.52
CA THR A 93 9.16 -14.67 2.93
C THR A 93 7.77 -14.20 3.31
N GLY A 94 7.01 -13.64 2.37
CA GLY A 94 5.61 -13.25 2.54
C GLY A 94 4.91 -13.14 1.21
N LEU A 95 3.58 -13.22 1.20
CA LEU A 95 2.75 -13.09 0.00
C LEU A 95 2.17 -11.69 -0.12
N SER A 96 1.98 -11.21 -1.36
CA SER A 96 1.26 -9.98 -1.67
C SER A 96 0.38 -10.19 -2.89
N VAL A 97 -0.94 -10.05 -2.71
CA VAL A 97 -1.95 -10.35 -3.72
C VAL A 97 -2.38 -9.08 -4.43
N ALA A 98 -2.28 -9.08 -5.76
CA ALA A 98 -2.89 -8.11 -6.65
C ALA A 98 -4.23 -8.65 -7.15
N PHE A 99 -5.31 -7.91 -6.95
CA PHE A 99 -6.64 -8.24 -7.46
C PHE A 99 -6.95 -7.43 -8.70
N ASP A 100 -7.72 -7.99 -9.61
CA ASP A 100 -8.14 -7.30 -10.83
C ASP A 100 -9.12 -6.14 -10.55
N LEU A 101 -9.38 -5.33 -11.56
CA LEU A 101 -10.23 -4.16 -11.41
C LEU A 101 -11.68 -4.52 -11.05
N PRO A 102 -12.34 -5.54 -11.64
CA PRO A 102 -13.68 -5.95 -11.22
C PRO A 102 -13.76 -6.33 -9.75
N THR A 103 -12.84 -7.15 -9.24
CA THR A 103 -12.75 -7.52 -7.82
C THR A 103 -12.58 -6.28 -6.92
N GLN A 104 -11.74 -5.31 -7.32
CA GLN A 104 -11.54 -4.06 -6.57
C GLN A 104 -12.80 -3.18 -6.54
N MET A 105 -13.57 -3.18 -7.62
CA MET A 105 -14.80 -2.38 -7.78
C MET A 105 -16.07 -3.08 -7.29
N GLY A 106 -15.95 -4.28 -6.71
CA GLY A 106 -17.11 -5.03 -6.23
C GLY A 106 -18.05 -5.47 -7.33
N ILE A 107 -17.50 -5.87 -8.47
CA ILE A 107 -18.23 -6.27 -9.68
C ILE A 107 -17.86 -7.70 -9.98
N ASP A 108 -18.87 -8.57 -10.17
CA ASP A 108 -18.61 -9.93 -10.61
C ASP A 108 -18.17 -9.98 -12.08
N SER A 109 -17.39 -10.99 -12.43
CA SER A 109 -16.78 -11.12 -13.76
C SER A 109 -17.79 -11.22 -14.90
N ASP A 110 -19.04 -11.63 -14.63
CA ASP A 110 -20.13 -11.70 -15.62
C ASP A 110 -20.88 -10.36 -15.81
N SER A 111 -20.50 -9.34 -15.08
CA SER A 111 -21.08 -8.01 -15.28
C SER A 111 -20.61 -7.39 -16.60
N PRO A 112 -21.48 -6.73 -17.37
CA PRO A 112 -21.06 -5.98 -18.56
C PRO A 112 -19.99 -4.91 -18.27
N ARG A 113 -19.87 -4.44 -17.03
CA ARG A 113 -18.85 -3.48 -16.58
C ARG A 113 -17.46 -4.10 -16.40
N ALA A 114 -17.37 -5.44 -16.30
CA ALA A 114 -16.12 -6.17 -16.12
C ALA A 114 -15.45 -6.55 -17.46
N LEU A 115 -16.16 -6.38 -18.59
CA LEU A 115 -15.72 -6.82 -19.90
C LEU A 115 -14.33 -6.30 -20.26
N GLY A 116 -13.40 -7.23 -20.54
CA GLY A 116 -12.02 -6.94 -20.93
C GLY A 116 -11.08 -6.57 -19.78
N GLU A 117 -11.56 -6.55 -18.52
CA GLU A 117 -10.76 -6.24 -17.33
C GLU A 117 -10.53 -7.46 -16.41
N VAL A 118 -11.24 -8.57 -16.64
CA VAL A 118 -11.15 -9.80 -15.83
C VAL A 118 -9.76 -10.42 -15.93
N GLY A 119 -9.09 -10.58 -14.79
CA GLY A 119 -7.75 -11.17 -14.69
C GLY A 119 -6.61 -10.35 -15.31
N ARG A 120 -6.86 -9.13 -15.77
CA ARG A 120 -5.91 -8.35 -16.58
C ARG A 120 -4.76 -7.73 -15.78
N ALA A 121 -5.05 -7.05 -14.70
CA ALA A 121 -4.07 -6.34 -13.88
C ALA A 121 -4.01 -6.86 -12.44
N GLY A 122 -4.46 -8.07 -12.24
CA GLY A 122 -4.58 -8.75 -10.95
C GLY A 122 -5.33 -10.05 -11.13
N VAL A 123 -5.48 -10.83 -10.07
CA VAL A 123 -6.26 -12.06 -10.07
C VAL A 123 -7.76 -11.76 -9.91
N ALA A 124 -8.59 -12.41 -10.72
CA ALA A 124 -10.04 -12.34 -10.61
C ALA A 124 -10.51 -13.20 -9.43
N ILE A 125 -11.33 -12.63 -8.55
CA ILE A 125 -11.96 -13.30 -7.41
C ILE A 125 -13.43 -12.90 -7.35
N ASP A 126 -14.31 -13.79 -7.75
CA ASP A 126 -15.75 -13.60 -7.63
C ASP A 126 -16.31 -14.19 -6.33
N THR A 127 -15.80 -15.35 -5.94
CA THR A 127 -16.34 -16.14 -4.81
C THR A 127 -15.23 -16.71 -3.93
N VAL A 128 -15.63 -17.31 -2.82
CA VAL A 128 -14.70 -18.00 -1.92
C VAL A 128 -14.02 -19.20 -2.59
N GLU A 129 -14.59 -19.78 -3.66
CA GLU A 129 -13.99 -20.88 -4.40
C GLU A 129 -12.74 -20.42 -5.16
N ASP A 130 -12.74 -19.20 -5.73
CA ASP A 130 -11.55 -18.61 -6.32
C ASP A 130 -10.47 -18.36 -5.26
N MET A 131 -10.87 -17.92 -4.06
CA MET A 131 -9.95 -17.74 -2.93
C MET A 131 -9.37 -19.08 -2.45
N HIS A 132 -10.15 -20.17 -2.48
CA HIS A 132 -9.64 -21.52 -2.22
C HIS A 132 -8.56 -21.93 -3.23
N ALA A 133 -8.80 -21.70 -4.52
CA ALA A 133 -7.83 -21.99 -5.57
C ALA A 133 -6.56 -21.15 -5.42
N LEU A 134 -6.73 -19.83 -5.18
CA LEU A 134 -5.63 -18.90 -4.97
C LEU A 134 -4.71 -19.32 -3.82
N LEU A 135 -5.28 -19.80 -2.73
CA LEU A 135 -4.55 -20.13 -1.51
C LEU A 135 -4.19 -21.62 -1.39
N ALA A 136 -4.51 -22.45 -2.40
CA ALA A 136 -4.30 -23.89 -2.36
C ALA A 136 -2.84 -24.24 -1.98
N ASP A 137 -2.68 -25.14 -1.01
CA ASP A 137 -1.38 -25.64 -0.52
C ASP A 137 -0.41 -24.57 0.05
N LEU A 138 -0.89 -23.33 0.27
CA LEU A 138 -0.08 -22.30 0.90
C LEU A 138 -0.17 -22.39 2.42
N PRO A 139 0.95 -22.26 3.15
CA PRO A 139 1.01 -22.42 4.60
C PRO A 139 0.57 -21.14 5.32
N LEU A 140 -0.76 -20.89 5.41
CA LEU A 140 -1.36 -19.64 5.91
C LEU A 140 -1.01 -19.32 7.38
N GLU A 141 -0.65 -20.32 8.18
CA GLU A 141 -0.25 -20.15 9.58
C GLU A 141 1.18 -19.59 9.74
N THR A 142 2.03 -19.78 8.74
CA THR A 142 3.46 -19.43 8.82
C THR A 142 3.88 -18.34 7.85
N VAL A 143 3.16 -18.16 6.73
CA VAL A 143 3.45 -17.14 5.73
C VAL A 143 2.49 -15.98 5.85
N SER A 144 3.02 -14.79 6.08
CA SER A 144 2.22 -13.55 6.14
C SER A 144 1.67 -13.20 4.76
N THR A 145 0.36 -13.04 4.66
CA THR A 145 -0.34 -12.65 3.42
C THR A 145 -0.74 -11.17 3.48
N SER A 146 -0.39 -10.41 2.45
CA SER A 146 -0.88 -9.04 2.24
C SER A 146 -1.88 -9.04 1.09
N MET A 147 -3.01 -8.37 1.28
CA MET A 147 -4.03 -8.20 0.25
C MET A 147 -4.16 -6.71 -0.09
N THR A 148 -3.81 -6.35 -1.33
CA THR A 148 -3.93 -4.98 -1.81
C THR A 148 -5.33 -4.76 -2.34
N ILE A 149 -6.25 -4.54 -1.41
CA ILE A 149 -7.68 -4.38 -1.68
C ILE A 149 -8.28 -3.34 -0.73
N ASN A 150 -9.23 -2.54 -1.18
CA ASN A 150 -9.75 -1.39 -0.46
C ASN A 150 -11.28 -1.42 -0.35
N ALA A 151 -12.03 -1.05 -1.37
CA ALA A 151 -13.49 -0.96 -1.29
C ALA A 151 -14.17 -2.31 -0.93
N THR A 152 -13.63 -3.41 -1.44
CA THR A 152 -14.10 -4.78 -1.14
C THR A 152 -13.28 -5.49 -0.06
N ALA A 153 -12.48 -4.74 0.72
CA ALA A 153 -11.59 -5.31 1.73
C ALA A 153 -12.30 -6.21 2.74
N SER A 154 -13.49 -5.84 3.21
CA SER A 154 -14.30 -6.65 4.14
C SER A 154 -14.67 -8.01 3.55
N THR A 155 -15.08 -8.03 2.28
CA THR A 155 -15.48 -9.25 1.56
C THR A 155 -14.28 -10.16 1.32
N LEU A 156 -13.15 -9.63 0.85
CA LEU A 156 -11.95 -10.44 0.60
C LEU A 156 -11.31 -10.94 1.92
N LEU A 157 -11.38 -10.16 3.00
CA LEU A 157 -10.98 -10.62 4.34
C LEU A 157 -11.89 -11.76 4.82
N ALA A 158 -13.19 -11.63 4.63
CA ALA A 158 -14.14 -12.68 4.95
C ALA A 158 -13.87 -13.98 4.17
N MET A 159 -13.56 -13.89 2.86
CA MET A 159 -13.16 -15.04 2.05
C MET A 159 -11.88 -15.70 2.59
N TYR A 160 -10.86 -14.90 2.93
CA TYR A 160 -9.62 -15.41 3.52
C TYR A 160 -9.86 -16.14 4.84
N ILE A 161 -10.74 -15.60 5.69
CA ILE A 161 -11.14 -16.23 6.96
C ILE A 161 -11.87 -17.56 6.71
N VAL A 162 -12.86 -17.58 5.82
CA VAL A 162 -13.63 -18.80 5.53
C VAL A 162 -12.73 -19.91 4.99
N VAL A 163 -11.81 -19.59 4.05
CA VAL A 163 -10.82 -20.56 3.55
C VAL A 163 -9.94 -21.11 4.67
N ALA A 164 -9.49 -20.26 5.59
CA ALA A 164 -8.68 -20.70 6.73
C ALA A 164 -9.45 -21.62 7.67
N GLU A 165 -10.69 -21.26 8.03
CA GLU A 165 -11.57 -22.05 8.91
C GLU A 165 -11.94 -23.40 8.29
N GLU A 166 -12.24 -23.45 6.99
CA GLU A 166 -12.53 -24.70 6.29
C GLU A 166 -11.31 -25.64 6.23
N ARG A 167 -10.08 -25.09 6.41
CA ARG A 167 -8.83 -25.85 6.61
C ARG A 167 -8.51 -26.15 8.08
N GLY A 168 -9.38 -25.77 9.02
CA GLY A 168 -9.16 -25.98 10.46
C GLY A 168 -8.17 -25.00 11.10
N ILE A 169 -7.87 -23.87 10.44
CA ILE A 169 -6.96 -22.83 10.94
C ILE A 169 -7.77 -21.79 11.70
N ALA A 170 -7.43 -21.56 12.97
CA ALA A 170 -8.09 -20.57 13.80
C ALA A 170 -7.78 -19.12 13.31
N ARG A 171 -8.75 -18.21 13.37
CA ARG A 171 -8.60 -16.79 13.01
C ARG A 171 -7.41 -16.14 13.74
N SER A 172 -7.25 -16.46 15.03
CA SER A 172 -6.16 -15.92 15.86
C SER A 172 -4.75 -16.35 15.44
N ALA A 173 -4.63 -17.44 14.65
CA ALA A 173 -3.36 -17.89 14.08
C ALA A 173 -2.98 -17.11 12.82
N LEU A 174 -3.96 -16.52 12.12
CA LEU A 174 -3.74 -15.80 10.87
C LEU A 174 -2.94 -14.51 11.10
N HIS A 175 -1.97 -14.28 10.23
CA HIS A 175 -1.17 -13.06 10.27
C HIS A 175 -0.93 -12.52 8.86
N GLY A 176 -1.11 -11.23 8.72
CA GLY A 176 -1.08 -10.59 7.42
C GLY A 176 -1.52 -9.13 7.50
N THR A 177 -1.94 -8.63 6.37
CA THR A 177 -2.38 -7.23 6.22
C THR A 177 -3.46 -7.16 5.15
N ILE A 178 -4.53 -6.43 5.41
CA ILE A 178 -5.41 -5.95 4.37
C ILE A 178 -5.18 -4.46 4.18
N GLN A 179 -5.11 -3.97 2.93
CA GLN A 179 -4.79 -2.56 2.69
C GLN A 179 -5.86 -1.63 3.26
N ASN A 180 -7.13 -1.81 2.87
CA ASN A 180 -8.28 -1.18 3.50
C ASN A 180 -8.15 0.35 3.69
N ASP A 181 -7.42 1.02 2.79
CA ASP A 181 -7.19 2.47 2.80
C ASP A 181 -8.07 3.14 1.75
N LEU A 182 -9.26 3.61 2.14
CA LEU A 182 -10.22 4.19 1.20
C LEU A 182 -9.97 5.67 0.91
N LEU A 183 -9.41 6.45 1.84
CA LEU A 183 -9.13 7.86 1.59
C LEU A 183 -8.19 8.03 0.39
N LYS A 184 -7.16 7.20 0.25
CA LYS A 184 -6.26 7.28 -0.91
C LYS A 184 -6.94 6.91 -2.23
N GLU A 185 -8.01 6.11 -2.20
CA GLU A 185 -8.80 5.81 -3.41
C GLU A 185 -9.50 7.06 -3.94
N TYR A 186 -10.09 7.88 -3.07
CA TYR A 186 -10.67 9.16 -3.47
C TYR A 186 -9.62 10.18 -3.91
N ILE A 187 -8.39 10.08 -3.37
CA ILE A 187 -7.29 11.02 -3.66
C ILE A 187 -6.62 10.71 -5.00
N ALA A 188 -6.29 9.44 -5.27
CA ALA A 188 -5.32 9.12 -6.34
C ALA A 188 -5.71 7.97 -7.26
N ARG A 189 -6.62 7.04 -6.88
CA ARG A 189 -6.89 5.83 -7.69
C ARG A 189 -8.28 5.77 -8.33
N GLY A 190 -9.30 6.29 -7.66
CA GLY A 190 -10.68 6.25 -8.16
C GLY A 190 -11.37 4.88 -8.04
N THR A 191 -10.79 3.90 -7.34
CA THR A 191 -11.38 2.57 -7.14
C THR A 191 -12.15 2.48 -5.81
N TYR A 192 -13.13 3.36 -5.63
CA TYR A 192 -14.06 3.35 -4.51
C TYR A 192 -15.47 2.95 -4.99
N ILE A 193 -16.29 2.42 -4.06
CA ILE A 193 -17.66 1.98 -4.34
C ILE A 193 -18.66 2.82 -3.54
N TYR A 194 -18.39 3.06 -2.26
CA TYR A 194 -19.30 3.72 -1.33
C TYR A 194 -18.86 5.15 -1.03
N PRO A 195 -19.76 6.03 -0.53
CA PRO A 195 -19.40 7.37 -0.06
C PRO A 195 -18.38 7.32 1.10
N PRO A 196 -17.60 8.40 1.36
CA PRO A 196 -16.55 8.42 2.38
C PRO A 196 -17.03 8.05 3.79
N GLY A 197 -18.17 8.58 4.25
CA GLY A 197 -18.69 8.33 5.59
C GLY A 197 -18.89 6.85 5.92
N PRO A 198 -19.78 6.11 5.20
CA PRO A 198 -19.96 4.67 5.38
C PRO A 198 -18.68 3.86 5.18
N SER A 199 -17.81 4.28 4.26
CA SER A 199 -16.51 3.65 4.04
C SER A 199 -15.62 3.72 5.27
N LEU A 200 -15.55 4.89 5.92
CA LEU A 200 -14.77 5.07 7.15
C LEU A 200 -15.36 4.29 8.34
N ASP A 201 -16.69 4.17 8.41
CA ASP A 201 -17.36 3.36 9.44
C ASP A 201 -17.04 1.87 9.28
N LEU A 202 -17.05 1.36 8.06
CA LEU A 202 -16.67 -0.02 7.77
C LEU A 202 -15.20 -0.30 8.11
N ILE A 203 -14.30 0.65 7.87
CA ILE A 203 -12.89 0.54 8.28
C ILE A 203 -12.76 0.43 9.80
N ALA A 204 -13.47 1.28 10.56
CA ALA A 204 -13.46 1.23 12.03
C ALA A 204 -14.01 -0.11 12.54
N GLU A 205 -15.02 -0.67 11.87
CA GLU A 205 -15.57 -2.00 12.20
C GLU A 205 -14.55 -3.12 11.95
N ILE A 206 -13.81 -3.06 10.83
CA ILE A 206 -12.72 -4.02 10.56
C ILE A 206 -11.63 -3.91 11.63
N PHE A 207 -11.31 -2.70 12.11
CA PHE A 207 -10.35 -2.52 13.22
C PHE A 207 -10.81 -3.27 14.46
N ARG A 208 -12.07 -3.08 14.87
CA ARG A 208 -12.67 -3.78 16.02
C ARG A 208 -12.62 -5.30 15.82
N PHE A 209 -13.13 -5.77 14.69
CA PHE A 209 -13.15 -7.20 14.38
C PHE A 209 -11.76 -7.84 14.46
N CYS A 210 -10.76 -7.17 13.87
CA CYS A 210 -9.38 -7.68 13.91
C CYS A 210 -8.77 -7.61 15.31
N ALA A 211 -9.09 -6.60 16.11
CA ALA A 211 -8.62 -6.52 17.50
C ALA A 211 -9.14 -7.71 18.34
N ASP A 212 -10.41 -8.09 18.14
CA ASP A 212 -11.07 -9.13 18.91
C ASP A 212 -10.74 -10.54 18.41
N GLU A 213 -10.79 -10.76 17.09
CA GLU A 213 -10.77 -12.11 16.48
C GLU A 213 -9.42 -12.47 15.83
N MET A 214 -8.66 -11.46 15.37
CA MET A 214 -7.42 -11.62 14.58
C MET A 214 -6.27 -10.78 15.13
N PRO A 215 -5.81 -11.01 16.36
CA PRO A 215 -4.88 -10.11 17.07
C PRO A 215 -3.49 -9.98 16.40
N ARG A 216 -3.19 -10.84 15.42
CA ARG A 216 -1.93 -10.81 14.63
C ARG A 216 -2.12 -10.18 13.24
N TRP A 217 -3.33 -9.77 12.88
CA TRP A 217 -3.64 -9.16 11.59
C TRP A 217 -3.49 -7.63 11.62
N ASN A 218 -2.98 -7.03 10.57
CA ASN A 218 -2.96 -5.58 10.39
C ASN A 218 -4.21 -5.18 9.60
N PRO A 219 -5.16 -4.46 10.24
CA PRO A 219 -6.46 -4.16 9.63
C PRO A 219 -6.41 -3.07 8.57
N ILE A 220 -5.26 -2.39 8.45
CA ILE A 220 -5.04 -1.34 7.46
C ILE A 220 -3.56 -1.24 7.07
N SER A 221 -3.31 -0.79 5.84
CA SER A 221 -2.00 -0.33 5.36
C SER A 221 -2.18 1.02 4.69
N ILE A 222 -1.99 2.11 5.46
CA ILE A 222 -2.23 3.48 5.04
C ILE A 222 -1.18 3.87 4.00
N SER A 223 -1.63 4.23 2.79
CA SER A 223 -0.79 4.20 1.60
C SER A 223 -0.49 5.58 1.04
N GLY A 224 0.76 5.99 1.10
CA GLY A 224 1.33 7.09 0.34
C GLY A 224 1.76 6.69 -1.08
N TYR A 225 2.07 5.40 -1.29
CA TYR A 225 2.57 4.88 -2.56
C TYR A 225 1.78 5.36 -3.78
N HIS A 226 0.46 5.19 -3.76
CA HIS A 226 -0.38 5.54 -4.91
C HIS A 226 -0.44 7.05 -5.17
N MET A 227 -0.36 7.88 -4.12
CA MET A 227 -0.26 9.33 -4.26
C MET A 227 1.08 9.71 -4.90
N ARG A 228 2.16 9.02 -4.53
CA ARG A 228 3.48 9.22 -5.10
C ARG A 228 3.53 8.81 -6.57
N GLU A 229 2.90 7.69 -6.94
CA GLU A 229 2.75 7.23 -8.33
C GLU A 229 1.92 8.21 -9.18
N ALA A 230 0.97 8.92 -8.56
CA ALA A 230 0.17 9.96 -9.22
C ALA A 230 0.91 11.31 -9.37
N GLY A 231 2.14 11.43 -8.86
CA GLY A 231 2.99 12.62 -9.01
C GLY A 231 3.16 13.47 -7.76
N ALA A 232 2.74 12.99 -6.57
CA ALA A 232 3.06 13.67 -5.32
C ALA A 232 4.56 13.73 -5.07
N THR A 233 5.05 14.79 -4.45
CA THR A 233 6.42 14.89 -3.94
C THR A 233 6.60 14.01 -2.69
N ALA A 234 7.84 13.78 -2.25
CA ALA A 234 8.12 13.05 -1.01
C ALA A 234 7.49 13.73 0.22
N VAL A 235 7.48 15.06 0.25
CA VAL A 235 6.81 15.87 1.30
C VAL A 235 5.30 15.66 1.29
N GLN A 236 4.66 15.68 0.12
CA GLN A 236 3.22 15.46 -0.03
C GLN A 236 2.84 14.01 0.32
N GLU A 237 3.60 13.02 -0.15
CA GLU A 237 3.40 11.62 0.22
C GLU A 237 3.39 11.45 1.73
N LEU A 238 4.39 11.98 2.42
CA LEU A 238 4.52 11.91 3.87
C LEU A 238 3.35 12.60 4.58
N ALA A 239 3.05 13.85 4.19
CA ALA A 239 2.01 14.65 4.82
C ALA A 239 0.61 14.05 4.66
N PHE A 240 0.26 13.64 3.44
CA PHE A 240 -1.08 13.15 3.11
C PHE A 240 -1.33 11.75 3.69
N THR A 241 -0.30 10.90 3.71
CA THR A 241 -0.37 9.60 4.39
C THR A 241 -0.63 9.76 5.89
N LEU A 242 0.07 10.68 6.55
CA LEU A 242 -0.13 10.93 7.99
C LEU A 242 -1.45 11.65 8.27
N ALA A 243 -1.91 12.54 7.40
CA ALA A 243 -3.24 13.15 7.53
C ALA A 243 -4.36 12.11 7.44
N ASN A 244 -4.24 11.14 6.50
CA ASN A 244 -5.17 10.02 6.41
C ASN A 244 -5.10 9.13 7.67
N ALA A 245 -3.90 8.88 8.21
CA ALA A 245 -3.73 8.14 9.45
C ALA A 245 -4.44 8.81 10.63
N ILE A 246 -4.31 10.13 10.76
CA ILE A 246 -4.99 10.92 11.78
C ILE A 246 -6.52 10.76 11.67
N GLU A 247 -7.06 10.77 10.45
CA GLU A 247 -8.50 10.60 10.21
C GLU A 247 -8.99 9.21 10.63
N TYR A 248 -8.28 8.15 10.22
CA TYR A 248 -8.62 6.77 10.62
C TYR A 248 -8.56 6.56 12.12
N VAL A 249 -7.54 7.10 12.79
CA VAL A 249 -7.41 7.04 14.26
C VAL A 249 -8.57 7.78 14.94
N LYS A 250 -8.90 8.98 14.49
CA LYS A 250 -10.06 9.75 15.01
C LYS A 250 -11.36 8.96 14.85
N ARG A 251 -11.57 8.35 13.68
CA ARG A 251 -12.79 7.57 13.40
C ARG A 251 -12.90 6.34 14.30
N ALA A 252 -11.80 5.59 14.47
CA ALA A 252 -11.76 4.42 15.34
C ALA A 252 -12.03 4.79 16.81
N ILE A 253 -11.40 5.85 17.33
CA ILE A 253 -11.66 6.35 18.69
C ILE A 253 -13.11 6.82 18.82
N GLY A 254 -13.64 7.55 17.85
CA GLY A 254 -15.03 8.00 17.80
C GLY A 254 -16.04 6.84 17.79
N ALA A 255 -15.65 5.69 17.25
CA ALA A 255 -16.41 4.44 17.28
C ALA A 255 -16.26 3.67 18.62
N GLY A 256 -15.53 4.22 19.60
CA GLY A 256 -15.35 3.65 20.94
C GLY A 256 -14.22 2.63 21.07
N LEU A 257 -13.27 2.57 20.12
CA LEU A 257 -12.10 1.68 20.23
C LEU A 257 -11.03 2.35 21.10
N ASP A 258 -10.39 1.54 21.96
CA ASP A 258 -9.18 1.97 22.68
C ASP A 258 -7.99 2.00 21.72
N ILE A 259 -7.33 3.16 21.66
CA ILE A 259 -6.18 3.38 20.79
C ILE A 259 -5.05 2.37 21.02
N ASN A 260 -4.79 1.96 22.24
CA ASN A 260 -3.72 1.05 22.59
C ASN A 260 -4.00 -0.41 22.16
N THR A 261 -5.26 -0.70 21.81
CA THR A 261 -5.66 -1.99 21.27
C THR A 261 -5.37 -2.08 19.76
N PHE A 262 -5.70 -1.06 18.98
CA PHE A 262 -5.58 -1.12 17.52
C PHE A 262 -4.30 -0.45 16.96
N ALA A 263 -3.78 0.62 17.58
CA ALA A 263 -2.65 1.36 17.04
C ALA A 263 -1.38 0.51 16.82
N PRO A 264 -1.04 -0.49 17.66
CA PRO A 264 0.08 -1.38 17.40
C PRO A 264 -0.06 -2.22 16.11
N ARG A 265 -1.25 -2.26 15.52
CA ARG A 265 -1.56 -2.99 14.28
C ARG A 265 -1.72 -2.08 13.05
N LEU A 266 -1.64 -0.78 13.21
CA LEU A 266 -1.57 0.13 12.08
C LEU A 266 -0.27 -0.14 11.30
N SER A 267 -0.40 -0.20 10.00
CA SER A 267 0.73 -0.33 9.08
C SER A 267 0.63 0.71 7.97
N PHE A 268 1.74 0.93 7.26
CA PHE A 268 1.84 1.96 6.25
C PHE A 268 2.45 1.40 4.98
N PHE A 269 2.28 2.12 3.89
CA PHE A 269 2.81 1.76 2.59
C PHE A 269 3.34 3.00 1.88
N PHE A 270 4.66 3.04 1.63
CA PHE A 270 5.33 4.15 0.97
C PHE A 270 6.00 3.72 -0.33
N ALA A 271 6.16 4.68 -1.24
CA ALA A 271 7.03 4.53 -2.40
C ALA A 271 8.51 4.69 -2.00
N SER A 272 9.42 4.22 -2.87
CA SER A 272 10.81 4.62 -2.87
C SER A 272 11.21 4.97 -4.30
N HIS A 273 11.57 6.25 -4.53
CA HIS A 273 11.97 6.79 -5.83
C HIS A 273 13.49 6.88 -5.98
N ASN A 274 13.96 7.54 -7.03
CA ASN A 274 15.38 7.57 -7.42
C ASN A 274 16.24 8.52 -6.59
N ASP A 275 15.67 9.51 -5.89
CA ASP A 275 16.43 10.41 -5.01
C ASP A 275 16.79 9.71 -3.70
N LEU A 276 17.96 9.03 -3.71
CA LEU A 276 18.40 8.15 -2.64
C LEU A 276 18.32 8.81 -1.25
N PHE A 277 18.85 10.01 -1.11
CA PHE A 277 18.95 10.65 0.20
C PHE A 277 17.62 11.26 0.65
N GLU A 278 16.82 11.79 -0.27
CA GLU A 278 15.47 12.27 0.05
C GLU A 278 14.58 11.13 0.54
N GLU A 279 14.64 9.98 -0.12
CA GLU A 279 13.85 8.80 0.29
C GLU A 279 14.29 8.25 1.65
N ILE A 280 15.59 8.17 1.93
CA ILE A 280 16.10 7.76 3.25
C ILE A 280 15.62 8.73 4.34
N ALA A 281 15.77 10.03 4.11
CA ALA A 281 15.35 11.07 5.04
C ALA A 281 13.82 11.06 5.25
N LYS A 282 13.04 10.82 4.19
CA LYS A 282 11.59 10.67 4.26
C LYS A 282 11.16 9.55 5.22
N PHE A 283 11.77 8.38 5.15
CA PHE A 283 11.42 7.27 6.05
C PHE A 283 11.81 7.54 7.51
N ARG A 284 12.90 8.27 7.74
CA ARG A 284 13.32 8.73 9.06
C ARG A 284 12.33 9.76 9.62
N ALA A 285 11.97 10.77 8.82
CA ALA A 285 10.95 11.76 9.17
C ALA A 285 9.58 11.10 9.42
N ALA A 286 9.17 10.14 8.59
CA ALA A 286 7.90 9.42 8.74
C ALA A 286 7.75 8.79 10.14
N ARG A 287 8.77 8.06 10.61
CA ARG A 287 8.73 7.42 11.93
C ARG A 287 8.68 8.45 13.05
N ARG A 288 9.52 9.48 12.99
CA ARG A 288 9.58 10.55 14.00
C ARG A 288 8.27 11.32 14.09
N MET A 289 7.73 11.75 12.96
CA MET A 289 6.44 12.45 12.89
C MET A 289 5.29 11.59 13.42
N TYR A 290 5.18 10.35 12.95
CA TYR A 290 4.11 9.45 13.39
C TYR A 290 4.16 9.22 14.91
N SER A 291 5.34 8.95 15.46
CA SER A 291 5.49 8.70 16.90
C SER A 291 5.08 9.91 17.75
N ARG A 292 5.46 11.13 17.31
CA ARG A 292 5.06 12.38 17.98
C ARG A 292 3.56 12.62 17.85
N ILE A 293 2.99 12.48 16.65
CA ILE A 293 1.54 12.63 16.42
C ILE A 293 0.75 11.66 17.31
N MET A 294 1.11 10.38 17.34
CA MET A 294 0.39 9.38 18.13
C MET A 294 0.47 9.66 19.64
N ARG A 295 1.64 10.05 20.12
CA ARG A 295 1.83 10.37 21.54
C ARG A 295 1.14 11.69 21.94
N GLU A 296 1.32 12.75 21.18
CA GLU A 296 0.92 14.10 21.56
C GLU A 296 -0.56 14.39 21.29
N ARG A 297 -1.08 13.89 20.14
CA ARG A 297 -2.49 14.13 19.78
C ARG A 297 -3.47 13.12 20.39
N PHE A 298 -3.00 11.89 20.61
CA PHE A 298 -3.88 10.77 20.96
C PHE A 298 -3.53 10.08 22.28
N GLY A 299 -2.40 10.43 22.93
CA GLY A 299 -1.98 9.81 24.18
C GLY A 299 -1.64 8.32 24.06
N CYS A 300 -1.22 7.88 22.86
CA CYS A 300 -0.94 6.48 22.57
C CYS A 300 0.32 6.00 23.31
N ASP A 301 0.30 4.74 23.76
CA ASP A 301 1.44 4.06 24.34
C ASP A 301 2.57 3.85 23.33
N GLU A 302 3.78 3.60 23.83
CA GLU A 302 4.98 3.44 22.99
C GLU A 302 4.83 2.37 21.90
N SER A 303 4.08 1.29 22.17
CA SER A 303 3.85 0.21 21.21
C SER A 303 3.10 0.68 19.97
N GLY A 304 2.11 1.58 20.15
CA GLY A 304 1.33 2.16 19.05
C GLY A 304 2.04 3.35 18.37
N CYS A 305 3.10 3.90 18.98
CA CYS A 305 3.93 4.94 18.37
C CYS A 305 4.95 4.42 17.35
N ARG A 306 5.09 3.10 17.20
CA ARG A 306 6.05 2.44 16.29
C ARG A 306 5.49 2.33 14.89
N MET A 307 5.90 3.20 13.97
CA MET A 307 5.49 3.11 12.57
C MET A 307 6.14 1.92 11.86
N ARG A 308 5.35 0.93 11.48
CA ARG A 308 5.78 -0.17 10.62
C ARG A 308 5.25 0.05 9.22
N PHE A 309 6.11 -0.08 8.23
CA PHE A 309 5.72 0.17 6.85
C PHE A 309 6.29 -0.84 5.86
N HIS A 310 5.52 -1.05 4.81
CA HIS A 310 5.94 -1.68 3.56
C HIS A 310 6.46 -0.59 2.63
N THR A 311 7.44 -0.94 1.80
CA THR A 311 7.91 -0.07 0.72
C THR A 311 7.83 -0.82 -0.61
N GLN A 312 7.40 -0.13 -1.64
CA GLN A 312 7.54 -0.56 -3.03
C GLN A 312 8.41 0.45 -3.78
N THR A 313 9.29 -0.06 -4.62
CA THR A 313 10.06 0.77 -5.55
C THR A 313 9.10 1.47 -6.51
N GLY A 314 9.40 2.73 -6.90
CA GLY A 314 8.48 3.56 -7.67
C GLY A 314 8.31 3.08 -9.11
N GLY A 315 7.13 2.58 -9.47
CA GLY A 315 6.79 2.12 -10.82
C GLY A 315 6.85 3.24 -11.85
N VAL A 316 6.31 4.41 -11.51
CA VAL A 316 6.29 5.60 -12.38
C VAL A 316 7.68 6.08 -12.80
N THR A 317 8.74 5.67 -12.10
CA THR A 317 10.13 6.02 -12.43
C THR A 317 10.78 5.08 -13.44
N LEU A 318 10.11 3.99 -13.79
CA LEU A 318 10.63 2.98 -14.71
C LEU A 318 10.20 3.30 -16.14
N MET A 319 11.14 3.12 -17.07
CA MET A 319 10.98 3.53 -18.46
C MET A 319 10.91 2.33 -19.38
N ALA A 320 10.04 2.42 -20.38
CA ALA A 320 9.95 1.44 -21.45
C ALA A 320 11.21 1.45 -22.35
N GLN A 321 11.81 2.63 -22.52
CA GLN A 321 13.07 2.81 -23.25
C GLN A 321 14.25 2.23 -22.45
N GLN A 322 15.07 1.42 -23.09
CA GLN A 322 16.24 0.80 -22.47
C GLN A 322 15.88 0.09 -21.13
N PRO A 323 14.95 -0.88 -21.13
CA PRO A 323 14.32 -1.40 -19.90
C PRO A 323 15.31 -2.04 -18.93
N LEU A 324 16.46 -2.54 -19.38
CA LEU A 324 17.50 -3.07 -18.48
C LEU A 324 18.08 -2.01 -17.54
N ASN A 325 18.02 -0.73 -17.88
CA ASN A 325 18.40 0.35 -16.96
C ASN A 325 17.51 0.40 -15.72
N ASN A 326 16.28 -0.15 -15.81
CA ASN A 326 15.37 -0.23 -14.67
C ASN A 326 15.90 -1.13 -13.56
N VAL A 327 16.74 -2.14 -13.85
CA VAL A 327 17.42 -2.94 -12.82
C VAL A 327 18.24 -2.05 -11.89
N VAL A 328 18.96 -1.07 -12.48
CA VAL A 328 19.78 -0.12 -11.70
C VAL A 328 18.89 0.83 -10.90
N ARG A 329 17.81 1.37 -11.51
CA ARG A 329 16.84 2.24 -10.81
C ARG A 329 16.23 1.53 -9.61
N VAL A 330 15.70 0.33 -9.81
CA VAL A 330 15.09 -0.49 -8.76
C VAL A 330 16.09 -0.83 -7.66
N THR A 331 17.37 -1.09 -8.01
CA THR A 331 18.42 -1.34 -7.02
C THR A 331 18.65 -0.13 -6.11
N LEU A 332 18.75 1.08 -6.67
CA LEU A 332 18.94 2.32 -5.91
C LEU A 332 17.73 2.61 -5.01
N GLN A 333 16.51 2.42 -5.52
CA GLN A 333 15.28 2.59 -4.77
C GLN A 333 15.16 1.59 -3.62
N ALA A 334 15.48 0.32 -3.87
CA ALA A 334 15.50 -0.72 -2.85
C ALA A 334 16.57 -0.46 -1.77
N LEU A 335 17.73 0.08 -2.19
CA LEU A 335 18.79 0.51 -1.28
C LEU A 335 18.32 1.67 -0.38
N ALA A 336 17.62 2.66 -0.95
CA ALA A 336 17.02 3.75 -0.17
C ALA A 336 16.01 3.23 0.85
N ALA A 337 15.11 2.33 0.44
CA ALA A 337 14.11 1.72 1.32
C ALA A 337 14.75 0.96 2.49
N THR A 338 15.81 0.21 2.24
CA THR A 338 16.50 -0.59 3.26
C THR A 338 17.34 0.28 4.20
N LEU A 339 18.09 1.25 3.68
CA LEU A 339 18.77 2.26 4.50
C LEU A 339 17.76 3.11 5.29
N GLY A 340 16.57 3.33 4.74
CA GLY A 340 15.45 3.98 5.39
C GLY A 340 14.73 3.14 6.45
N GLY A 341 15.03 1.85 6.59
CA GLY A 341 14.53 0.99 7.68
C GLY A 341 13.15 0.39 7.44
N THR A 342 12.77 0.03 6.22
CA THR A 342 11.50 -0.64 5.88
C THR A 342 11.36 -2.02 6.54
N GLN A 343 10.13 -2.44 6.90
CA GLN A 343 9.85 -3.78 7.46
C GLN A 343 9.49 -4.81 6.41
N SER A 344 9.09 -4.36 5.22
CA SER A 344 8.76 -5.25 4.10
C SER A 344 9.01 -4.50 2.79
N LEU A 345 9.45 -5.20 1.76
CA LEU A 345 9.86 -4.60 0.50
C LEU A 345 9.33 -5.39 -0.70
N HIS A 346 8.80 -4.66 -1.68
CA HIS A 346 8.59 -5.09 -3.05
C HIS A 346 9.55 -4.35 -3.98
N THR A 347 10.16 -5.07 -4.89
CA THR A 347 10.98 -4.54 -5.99
C THR A 347 10.28 -4.82 -7.31
N ASN A 348 10.06 -3.79 -8.13
CA ASN A 348 9.42 -3.92 -9.43
C ASN A 348 10.30 -4.70 -10.40
N GLY A 349 9.69 -5.42 -11.34
CA GLY A 349 10.40 -6.01 -12.47
C GLY A 349 10.98 -4.93 -13.39
N TYR A 350 12.06 -5.23 -14.07
CA TYR A 350 12.63 -4.30 -15.06
C TYR A 350 11.69 -4.05 -16.25
N ASP A 351 10.74 -4.95 -16.46
CA ASP A 351 9.71 -4.93 -17.50
C ASP A 351 8.39 -4.26 -17.07
N GLU A 352 8.33 -3.67 -15.87
CA GLU A 352 7.14 -3.03 -15.29
C GLU A 352 6.48 -2.00 -16.22
N ALA A 353 7.28 -1.22 -16.94
CA ALA A 353 6.80 -0.22 -17.89
C ALA A 353 6.30 -0.82 -19.23
N LEU A 354 6.45 -2.13 -19.44
CA LEU A 354 6.10 -2.82 -20.67
C LEU A 354 4.88 -3.73 -20.51
N ALA A 355 4.83 -4.51 -19.43
CA ALA A 355 3.78 -5.49 -19.17
C ALA A 355 3.80 -5.97 -17.71
N LEU A 356 2.93 -6.92 -17.38
CA LEU A 356 3.03 -7.66 -16.12
C LEU A 356 4.36 -8.43 -16.06
N PRO A 357 5.00 -8.52 -14.85
CA PRO A 357 6.32 -9.11 -14.72
C PRO A 357 6.42 -10.55 -15.22
N THR A 358 7.39 -10.79 -16.10
CA THR A 358 7.76 -12.16 -16.50
C THR A 358 8.32 -12.93 -15.29
N ALA A 359 8.39 -14.25 -15.38
CA ALA A 359 8.98 -15.08 -14.33
C ALA A 359 10.47 -14.78 -14.11
N GLU A 360 11.19 -14.39 -15.16
CA GLU A 360 12.59 -13.96 -15.11
C GLU A 360 12.72 -12.61 -14.41
N ALA A 361 11.95 -11.60 -14.81
CA ALA A 361 11.96 -10.28 -14.20
C ALA A 361 11.56 -10.32 -12.71
N ALA A 362 10.52 -11.06 -12.37
CA ALA A 362 10.11 -11.26 -10.97
C ALA A 362 11.20 -11.97 -10.13
N THR A 363 11.92 -12.92 -10.74
CA THR A 363 13.04 -13.58 -10.07
C THR A 363 14.20 -12.63 -9.85
N LEU A 364 14.58 -11.85 -10.87
CA LEU A 364 15.66 -10.86 -10.77
C LEU A 364 15.32 -9.78 -9.75
N ALA A 365 14.08 -9.31 -9.73
CA ALA A 365 13.61 -8.36 -8.74
C ALA A 365 13.75 -8.89 -7.29
N LEU A 366 13.41 -10.18 -7.06
CA LEU A 366 13.66 -10.81 -5.76
C LEU A 366 15.16 -10.94 -5.45
N ARG A 367 15.99 -11.30 -6.44
CA ARG A 367 17.46 -11.37 -6.27
C ARG A 367 18.06 -10.02 -5.90
N THR A 368 17.53 -8.91 -6.43
CA THR A 368 17.95 -7.55 -6.04
C THR A 368 17.85 -7.36 -4.52
N GLN A 369 16.73 -7.74 -3.91
CA GLN A 369 16.57 -7.67 -2.46
C GLN A 369 17.55 -8.58 -1.70
N GLN A 370 17.76 -9.79 -2.21
CA GLN A 370 18.66 -10.77 -1.58
C GLN A 370 20.12 -10.31 -1.64
N ILE A 371 20.58 -9.76 -2.77
CA ILE A 371 21.93 -9.18 -2.90
C ILE A 371 22.12 -8.03 -1.89
N ILE A 372 21.15 -7.10 -1.81
CA ILE A 372 21.19 -6.02 -0.84
C ILE A 372 21.25 -6.57 0.59
N GLY A 373 20.47 -7.59 0.90
CA GLY A 373 20.40 -8.15 2.25
C GLY A 373 21.62 -8.95 2.69
N TYR A 374 22.23 -9.69 1.78
CA TYR A 374 23.26 -10.66 2.11
C TYR A 374 24.69 -10.29 1.68
N GLU A 375 24.85 -9.45 0.64
CA GLU A 375 26.17 -9.17 0.05
C GLU A 375 26.65 -7.73 0.28
N SER A 376 25.74 -6.76 0.50
CA SER A 376 26.10 -5.34 0.52
C SER A 376 26.68 -4.83 1.84
N GLY A 377 26.49 -5.56 2.94
CA GLY A 377 26.92 -5.15 4.27
C GLY A 377 26.01 -4.11 4.95
N ILE A 378 24.95 -3.59 4.32
CA ILE A 378 24.06 -2.57 4.90
C ILE A 378 23.31 -3.07 6.15
N THR A 379 23.16 -4.38 6.29
CA THR A 379 22.51 -5.04 7.44
C THR A 379 23.43 -5.22 8.64
N SER A 380 24.71 -4.87 8.52
CA SER A 380 25.73 -5.08 9.57
C SER A 380 25.60 -4.13 10.75
N THR A 381 24.97 -2.97 10.57
CA THR A 381 24.67 -2.01 11.63
C THR A 381 23.31 -1.38 11.41
N VAL A 382 22.76 -0.77 12.46
CA VAL A 382 21.48 -0.06 12.40
C VAL A 382 21.73 1.39 12.03
N ASP A 383 20.97 1.90 11.05
CA ASP A 383 20.97 3.31 10.64
C ASP A 383 22.39 3.87 10.40
N PRO A 384 23.13 3.33 9.42
CA PRO A 384 24.54 3.69 9.20
C PRO A 384 24.76 5.15 8.77
N LEU A 385 23.71 5.85 8.36
CA LEU A 385 23.75 7.24 7.94
C LEU A 385 23.38 8.24 9.05
N ALA A 386 23.05 7.75 10.27
CA ALA A 386 22.77 8.62 11.41
C ALA A 386 23.95 9.54 11.71
N GLY A 387 23.66 10.81 11.94
CA GLY A 387 24.67 11.86 12.18
C GLY A 387 25.31 12.46 10.92
N SER A 388 24.90 12.03 9.72
CA SER A 388 25.24 12.74 8.50
C SER A 388 24.56 14.11 8.50
N TYR A 389 25.32 15.19 8.47
CA TYR A 389 24.78 16.55 8.50
C TYR A 389 23.75 16.78 7.38
N PHE A 390 23.97 16.21 6.21
CA PHE A 390 23.04 16.31 5.10
C PHE A 390 21.74 15.53 5.35
N VAL A 391 21.85 14.27 5.78
CA VAL A 391 20.67 13.41 5.99
C VAL A 391 19.82 13.93 7.14
N GLU A 392 20.42 14.39 8.23
CA GLU A 392 19.67 14.93 9.37
C GLU A 392 19.01 16.27 9.00
N SER A 393 19.72 17.19 8.35
CA SER A 393 19.14 18.45 7.85
C SER A 393 17.98 18.20 6.89
N LEU A 394 18.10 17.22 5.99
CA LEU A 394 17.04 16.87 5.05
C LEU A 394 15.85 16.22 5.76
N THR A 395 16.10 15.40 6.80
CA THR A 395 15.04 14.81 7.64
C THR A 395 14.21 15.89 8.32
N ASP A 396 14.86 16.91 8.89
CA ASP A 396 14.21 18.04 9.56
C ASP A 396 13.39 18.90 8.60
N GLU A 397 13.92 19.17 7.42
CA GLU A 397 13.21 19.96 6.40
C GLU A 397 11.97 19.23 5.85
N LEU A 398 12.08 17.92 5.59
CA LEU A 398 10.94 17.08 5.19
C LEU A 398 9.86 17.07 6.26
N GLU A 399 10.22 16.88 7.54
CA GLU A 399 9.28 16.94 8.67
C GLU A 399 8.59 18.31 8.74
N SER A 400 9.36 19.39 8.69
CA SER A 400 8.85 20.77 8.78
C SER A 400 7.81 21.06 7.69
N ARG A 401 8.14 20.76 6.43
CA ARG A 401 7.24 20.97 5.29
C ARG A 401 6.02 20.07 5.34
N ALA A 402 6.19 18.80 5.68
CA ALA A 402 5.07 17.87 5.80
C ALA A 402 4.13 18.27 6.94
N MET A 403 4.64 18.71 8.11
CA MET A 403 3.81 19.23 9.19
C MET A 403 3.04 20.49 8.80
N ALA A 404 3.61 21.33 7.93
CA ALA A 404 2.90 22.50 7.41
C ALA A 404 1.69 22.10 6.53
N LEU A 405 1.84 21.05 5.71
CA LEU A 405 0.73 20.50 4.92
C LEU A 405 -0.32 19.81 5.79
N ILE A 406 0.08 19.06 6.83
CA ILE A 406 -0.86 18.46 7.79
C ILE A 406 -1.69 19.53 8.48
N ARG A 407 -1.09 20.66 8.90
CA ARG A 407 -1.85 21.78 9.47
C ARG A 407 -2.88 22.35 8.50
N LYS A 408 -2.57 22.48 7.21
CA LYS A 408 -3.57 22.89 6.20
C LYS A 408 -4.75 21.92 6.12
N VAL A 409 -4.49 20.62 6.19
CA VAL A 409 -5.55 19.59 6.21
C VAL A 409 -6.38 19.69 7.50
N ASP A 410 -5.74 19.92 8.66
CA ASP A 410 -6.44 20.16 9.93
C ASP A 410 -7.34 21.41 9.85
N ASP A 411 -6.86 22.51 9.24
CA ASP A 411 -7.61 23.76 9.04
C ASP A 411 -8.84 23.57 8.12
N LEU A 412 -8.77 22.63 7.16
CA LEU A 412 -9.91 22.24 6.32
C LEU A 412 -10.92 21.35 7.06
N GLY A 413 -10.59 20.91 8.28
CA GLY A 413 -11.45 20.08 9.13
C GLY A 413 -11.16 18.58 9.04
N GLY A 414 -9.98 18.18 8.58
CA GLY A 414 -9.50 16.81 8.48
C GLY A 414 -9.46 16.25 7.06
N ALA A 415 -8.96 15.03 6.94
CA ALA A 415 -8.70 14.43 5.63
C ALA A 415 -10.00 14.15 4.85
N GLU A 416 -11.07 13.71 5.50
CA GLU A 416 -12.37 13.49 4.83
C GLU A 416 -12.87 14.78 4.16
N ARG A 417 -12.82 15.92 4.84
CA ARG A 417 -13.26 17.21 4.28
C ARG A 417 -12.28 17.73 3.22
N ALA A 418 -10.99 17.53 3.41
CA ALA A 418 -9.98 17.91 2.43
C ALA A 418 -10.13 17.11 1.11
N VAL A 419 -10.51 15.82 1.18
CA VAL A 419 -10.89 15.01 0.00
C VAL A 419 -12.11 15.62 -0.70
N ALA A 420 -13.16 15.93 0.06
CA ALA A 420 -14.39 16.51 -0.50
C ALA A 420 -14.14 17.90 -1.14
N ALA A 421 -13.17 18.65 -0.63
CA ALA A 421 -12.77 19.95 -1.17
C ALA A 421 -11.83 19.85 -2.38
N GLY A 422 -11.35 18.65 -2.76
CA GLY A 422 -10.40 18.46 -3.86
C GLY A 422 -8.95 18.86 -3.55
N PHE A 423 -8.64 19.20 -2.30
CA PHE A 423 -7.34 19.75 -1.90
C PHE A 423 -6.16 18.84 -2.26
N PHE A 424 -6.26 17.56 -1.95
CA PHE A 424 -5.18 16.61 -2.22
C PHE A 424 -4.95 16.42 -3.73
N GLN A 425 -6.03 16.30 -4.49
CA GLN A 425 -6.00 16.09 -5.92
C GLN A 425 -5.35 17.29 -6.63
N GLU A 426 -5.71 18.52 -6.23
CA GLU A 426 -5.12 19.75 -6.78
C GLU A 426 -3.63 19.87 -6.47
N GLU A 427 -3.22 19.57 -5.24
CA GLU A 427 -1.81 19.61 -4.82
C GLU A 427 -0.97 18.59 -5.59
N ILE A 428 -1.49 17.36 -5.78
CA ILE A 428 -0.79 16.30 -6.54
C ILE A 428 -0.73 16.67 -8.03
N ALA A 429 -1.84 17.12 -8.61
CA ALA A 429 -1.87 17.51 -10.02
C ALA A 429 -0.90 18.65 -10.32
N ARG A 430 -0.76 19.63 -9.42
CA ARG A 430 0.19 20.72 -9.56
C ARG A 430 1.63 20.20 -9.57
N SER A 431 2.02 19.36 -8.59
CA SER A 431 3.39 18.84 -8.54
C SER A 431 3.73 17.91 -9.71
N ALA A 432 2.76 17.11 -10.18
CA ALA A 432 2.91 16.27 -11.37
C ALA A 432 3.15 17.12 -12.62
N TYR A 433 2.40 18.21 -12.79
CA TYR A 433 2.56 19.13 -13.91
C TYR A 433 3.91 19.86 -13.88
N GLU A 434 4.32 20.36 -12.72
CA GLU A 434 5.64 20.99 -12.53
C GLU A 434 6.80 20.03 -12.84
N PHE A 435 6.67 18.76 -12.43
CA PHE A 435 7.65 17.73 -12.77
C PHE A 435 7.74 17.51 -14.28
N GLN A 436 6.59 17.40 -14.96
CA GLN A 436 6.53 17.23 -16.42
C GLN A 436 7.20 18.39 -17.15
N LEU A 437 6.93 19.63 -16.75
CA LEU A 437 7.57 20.82 -17.33
C LEU A 437 9.10 20.78 -17.20
N ARG A 438 9.62 20.35 -16.04
CA ARG A 438 11.08 20.22 -15.82
C ARG A 438 11.70 19.12 -16.69
N VAL A 439 10.98 18.03 -16.92
CA VAL A 439 11.42 16.96 -17.84
C VAL A 439 11.48 17.48 -19.28
N GLU A 440 10.46 18.21 -19.74
CA GLU A 440 10.41 18.80 -21.08
C GLU A 440 11.48 19.88 -21.30
N ALA A 441 11.75 20.68 -20.27
CA ALA A 441 12.83 21.68 -20.30
C ALA A 441 14.23 21.05 -20.23
N GLY A 442 14.34 19.73 -19.99
CA GLY A 442 15.63 19.03 -19.82
C GLY A 442 16.34 19.34 -18.49
N GLU A 443 15.67 20.01 -17.56
CA GLU A 443 16.16 20.28 -16.21
C GLU A 443 16.20 19.00 -15.38
N THR A 444 15.16 18.16 -15.51
CA THR A 444 15.14 16.81 -14.95
C THR A 444 15.57 15.81 -16.02
N VAL A 445 16.70 15.15 -15.78
CA VAL A 445 17.26 14.15 -16.71
C VAL A 445 16.70 12.78 -16.43
N ILE A 446 16.16 12.14 -17.47
CA ILE A 446 15.76 10.74 -17.47
C ILE A 446 16.61 10.02 -18.52
N VAL A 447 17.55 9.18 -18.03
CA VAL A 447 18.48 8.42 -18.88
C VAL A 447 17.73 7.48 -19.80
N GLY A 448 18.06 7.51 -21.08
CA GLY A 448 17.40 6.71 -22.12
C GLY A 448 16.12 7.34 -22.67
N VAL A 449 15.65 8.46 -22.09
CA VAL A 449 14.43 9.18 -22.53
C VAL A 449 14.80 10.55 -23.11
N ASN A 450 15.18 11.52 -22.25
CA ASN A 450 15.54 12.86 -22.70
C ASN A 450 17.07 13.12 -22.72
N LYS A 451 17.87 12.14 -22.26
CA LYS A 451 19.33 12.16 -22.37
C LYS A 451 19.85 10.74 -22.56
N PHE A 452 20.89 10.58 -23.39
CA PHE A 452 21.50 9.30 -23.76
C PHE A 452 20.47 8.31 -24.39
N ALA A 453 19.49 8.85 -25.11
CA ALA A 453 18.57 8.04 -25.91
C ALA A 453 19.29 7.49 -27.14
N ASP A 454 19.01 6.23 -27.48
CA ASP A 454 19.56 5.54 -28.66
C ASP A 454 18.58 5.43 -29.83
N GLY A 455 17.32 5.88 -29.62
CA GLY A 455 16.26 5.83 -30.62
C GLY A 455 15.71 4.43 -30.89
N ALA A 456 16.11 3.44 -30.09
CA ALA A 456 15.56 2.07 -30.21
C ALA A 456 14.11 2.05 -29.73
N GLU A 457 13.25 1.31 -30.45
CA GLU A 457 11.88 1.05 -29.99
C GLU A 457 11.89 0.12 -28.77
N PRO A 458 11.00 0.37 -27.80
CA PRO A 458 10.83 -0.54 -26.67
C PRO A 458 10.52 -1.97 -27.12
N PRO A 459 11.07 -3.00 -26.46
CA PRO A 459 10.75 -4.38 -26.80
C PRO A 459 9.26 -4.66 -26.52
N MET A 460 8.63 -5.41 -27.43
CA MET A 460 7.25 -5.82 -27.25
C MET A 460 7.20 -7.13 -26.45
N ILE A 461 6.47 -7.13 -25.33
CA ILE A 461 6.18 -8.33 -24.55
C ILE A 461 4.79 -8.84 -24.97
N PRO A 462 4.64 -10.10 -25.36
CA PRO A 462 3.34 -10.66 -25.68
C PRO A 462 2.38 -10.58 -24.48
N SER A 463 1.18 -10.05 -24.70
CA SER A 463 0.13 -10.10 -23.70
C SER A 463 -0.55 -11.47 -23.66
N PRO A 464 -1.01 -11.95 -22.49
CA PRO A 464 -1.86 -13.13 -22.40
C PRO A 464 -3.15 -12.97 -23.20
N ASP A 465 -3.79 -14.09 -23.55
CA ASP A 465 -5.14 -14.09 -24.10
C ASP A 465 -6.17 -13.87 -22.97
N TYR A 466 -6.45 -12.60 -22.66
CA TYR A 466 -7.40 -12.22 -21.60
C TYR A 466 -8.84 -12.68 -21.90
N SER A 467 -9.21 -12.87 -23.16
CA SER A 467 -10.57 -13.33 -23.50
C SER A 467 -10.78 -14.79 -23.08
N ALA A 468 -9.75 -15.63 -23.20
CA ALA A 468 -9.80 -17.01 -22.72
C ALA A 468 -9.87 -17.08 -21.19
N LEU A 469 -9.11 -16.24 -20.50
CA LEU A 469 -9.14 -16.12 -19.02
C LEU A 469 -10.50 -15.66 -18.51
N GLU A 470 -11.07 -14.64 -19.16
CA GLU A 470 -12.42 -14.14 -18.84
C GLU A 470 -13.46 -15.25 -19.01
N HIS A 471 -13.43 -15.99 -20.12
CA HIS A 471 -14.36 -17.08 -20.36
C HIS A 471 -14.27 -18.18 -19.30
N GLU A 472 -13.08 -18.59 -18.92
CA GLU A 472 -12.86 -19.57 -17.85
C GLU A 472 -13.42 -19.09 -16.52
N GLN A 473 -13.21 -17.82 -16.15
CA GLN A 473 -13.72 -17.24 -14.91
C GLN A 473 -15.25 -17.19 -14.90
N LEU A 474 -15.86 -16.82 -16.03
CA LEU A 474 -17.31 -16.83 -16.20
C LEU A 474 -17.92 -18.23 -16.01
N GLU A 475 -17.29 -19.26 -16.58
CA GLU A 475 -17.74 -20.66 -16.39
C GLU A 475 -17.68 -21.08 -14.91
N LYS A 476 -16.59 -20.75 -14.20
CA LYS A 476 -16.44 -21.02 -12.76
C LYS A 476 -17.56 -20.36 -11.96
N LEU A 477 -17.83 -19.08 -12.20
CA LEU A 477 -18.88 -18.35 -11.49
C LEU A 477 -20.28 -18.96 -11.72
N VAL A 478 -20.59 -19.36 -12.95
CA VAL A 478 -21.86 -20.05 -13.29
C VAL A 478 -21.99 -21.34 -12.50
N ILE A 479 -20.94 -22.15 -12.43
CA ILE A 479 -20.92 -23.43 -11.69
C ILE A 479 -21.19 -23.18 -10.19
N VAL A 480 -20.53 -22.20 -9.57
CA VAL A 480 -20.74 -21.86 -8.17
C VAL A 480 -22.19 -21.45 -7.92
N ARG A 481 -22.73 -20.55 -8.74
CA ARG A 481 -24.12 -20.07 -8.61
C ARG A 481 -25.16 -21.17 -8.82
N GLN A 482 -24.89 -22.16 -9.65
CA GLN A 482 -25.80 -23.30 -9.87
C GLN A 482 -25.80 -24.30 -8.69
N ASN A 483 -24.65 -24.48 -8.05
CA ASN A 483 -24.46 -25.51 -7.02
C ASN A 483 -24.66 -25.03 -5.58
N ARG A 484 -24.68 -23.73 -5.32
CA ARG A 484 -24.86 -23.16 -3.99
C ARG A 484 -26.32 -23.22 -3.50
N ASP A 485 -26.53 -23.18 -2.20
CA ASP A 485 -27.85 -23.03 -1.60
C ASP A 485 -28.40 -21.63 -1.77
N GLN A 486 -29.28 -21.42 -2.77
CA GLN A 486 -29.86 -20.12 -3.10
C GLN A 486 -30.70 -19.54 -1.95
N SER A 487 -31.37 -20.39 -1.15
CA SER A 487 -32.17 -19.95 0.00
C SER A 487 -31.26 -19.37 1.10
N ARG A 488 -30.16 -20.05 1.36
CA ARG A 488 -29.17 -19.61 2.35
C ARG A 488 -28.48 -18.30 1.92
N VAL A 489 -28.14 -18.16 0.63
CA VAL A 489 -27.59 -16.90 0.09
C VAL A 489 -28.58 -15.76 0.27
N ALA A 490 -29.85 -15.96 -0.12
CA ALA A 490 -30.88 -14.93 0.01
C ALA A 490 -31.08 -14.51 1.48
N GLU A 491 -31.08 -15.46 2.42
CA GLU A 491 -31.21 -15.21 3.86
C GLU A 491 -30.05 -14.37 4.40
N THR A 492 -28.80 -14.74 4.07
CA THR A 492 -27.61 -14.03 4.56
C THR A 492 -27.49 -12.62 3.97
N LEU A 493 -27.79 -12.45 2.68
CA LEU A 493 -27.84 -11.13 2.03
C LEU A 493 -28.96 -10.24 2.58
N ALA A 494 -30.12 -10.80 2.94
CA ALA A 494 -31.20 -10.05 3.58
C ALA A 494 -30.81 -9.58 4.99
N ALA A 495 -30.11 -10.42 5.76
CA ALA A 495 -29.58 -10.05 7.07
C ALA A 495 -28.54 -8.92 6.95
N LEU A 496 -27.62 -9.02 5.98
CA LEU A 496 -26.62 -7.97 5.69
C LEU A 496 -27.31 -6.65 5.32
N ARG A 497 -28.31 -6.67 4.42
CA ARG A 497 -29.10 -5.49 4.03
C ARG A 497 -29.77 -4.83 5.23
N SER A 498 -30.41 -5.63 6.10
CA SER A 498 -31.08 -5.11 7.30
C SER A 498 -30.10 -4.39 8.23
N ALA A 499 -28.92 -4.96 8.45
CA ALA A 499 -27.88 -4.37 9.28
C ALA A 499 -27.29 -3.08 8.67
N ALA A 500 -26.96 -3.10 7.38
CA ALA A 500 -26.41 -1.94 6.67
C ALA A 500 -27.40 -0.76 6.65
N SER A 501 -28.69 -1.02 6.42
CA SER A 501 -29.73 0.00 6.45
C SER A 501 -29.92 0.63 7.84
N SER A 502 -29.72 -0.14 8.92
CA SER A 502 -29.83 0.39 10.29
C SER A 502 -28.70 1.35 10.66
N GLN A 503 -27.54 1.25 10.00
CA GLN A 503 -26.40 2.15 10.22
C GLN A 503 -26.59 3.53 9.56
N THR A 504 -27.39 3.64 8.51
CA THR A 504 -27.64 4.91 7.77
C THR A 504 -28.87 5.67 8.27
N GLY A 505 -29.77 5.01 9.02
CA GLY A 505 -30.96 5.68 9.60
C GLY A 505 -30.63 6.39 10.90
N ALA A 506 -30.99 7.66 11.04
CA ALA A 506 -31.01 8.43 12.30
C ALA A 506 -32.03 7.88 13.31
N ALA A 507 -32.29 6.59 13.33
CA ALA A 507 -33.24 5.87 14.18
C ALA A 507 -32.55 4.73 14.92
N ALA A 508 -31.52 5.04 15.70
CA ALA A 508 -31.07 4.18 16.79
C ALA A 508 -31.94 4.48 18.04
N ALA A 509 -33.26 4.28 17.92
CA ALA A 509 -34.17 4.25 19.05
C ALA A 509 -35.16 3.10 18.83
N GLU A 510 -35.05 2.12 19.72
CA GLU A 510 -36.06 1.11 20.03
C GLU A 510 -36.32 0.00 18.98
N THR A 511 -35.65 -1.15 19.12
CA THR A 511 -36.33 -2.44 19.38
C THR A 511 -35.27 -3.50 19.64
N SER A 512 -35.17 -3.92 20.91
CA SER A 512 -34.49 -5.14 21.33
C SER A 512 -35.40 -6.34 21.02
N GLU A 513 -34.86 -7.35 20.33
CA GLU A 513 -35.03 -8.76 20.68
C GLU A 513 -34.30 -9.63 19.64
N THR A 514 -33.41 -10.49 20.14
CA THR A 514 -32.79 -11.66 19.51
C THR A 514 -32.09 -11.44 18.15
N ARG A 515 -30.86 -10.92 18.16
CA ARG A 515 -29.94 -11.00 17.01
C ARG A 515 -28.56 -11.52 17.45
N THR A 516 -28.15 -12.64 16.87
CA THR A 516 -26.76 -13.13 16.90
C THR A 516 -25.89 -12.09 16.17
N GLY A 517 -24.92 -11.47 16.85
CA GLY A 517 -24.03 -10.44 16.27
C GLY A 517 -24.26 -9.03 16.83
N VAL A 518 -25.01 -8.89 17.91
CA VAL A 518 -25.21 -7.62 18.62
C VAL A 518 -24.34 -7.63 19.87
N ASP A 519 -23.53 -6.59 20.07
CA ASP A 519 -22.81 -6.43 21.34
C ASP A 519 -23.73 -5.87 22.45
N GLY A 520 -23.13 -5.68 23.65
CA GLY A 520 -23.84 -5.13 24.81
C GLY A 520 -24.45 -3.74 24.62
N ASP A 521 -24.08 -3.01 23.54
CA ASP A 521 -24.57 -1.69 23.19
C ASP A 521 -25.69 -1.71 22.12
N GLY A 522 -26.14 -2.88 21.67
CA GLY A 522 -27.22 -3.03 20.69
C GLY A 522 -26.84 -2.75 19.24
N ARG A 523 -25.55 -2.64 18.92
CA ARG A 523 -25.06 -2.44 17.54
C ARG A 523 -24.89 -3.75 16.80
N THR A 524 -25.36 -3.80 15.57
CA THR A 524 -25.14 -4.94 14.66
C THR A 524 -23.92 -4.68 13.78
N TYR A 525 -22.94 -5.59 13.81
CA TYR A 525 -21.72 -5.52 13.02
C TYR A 525 -21.85 -6.22 11.68
N LEU A 526 -21.24 -5.65 10.64
CA LEU A 526 -21.33 -6.19 9.26
C LEU A 526 -20.36 -7.35 9.02
N MET A 527 -19.15 -7.32 9.61
CA MET A 527 -18.14 -8.35 9.36
C MET A 527 -18.63 -9.78 9.63
N PRO A 528 -19.29 -10.10 10.76
CA PRO A 528 -19.87 -11.44 10.95
C PRO A 528 -20.89 -11.81 9.88
N LEU A 529 -21.73 -10.88 9.44
CA LEU A 529 -22.75 -11.10 8.41
C LEU A 529 -22.14 -11.29 7.02
N ILE A 530 -21.08 -10.55 6.70
CA ILE A 530 -20.32 -10.73 5.46
C ILE A 530 -19.66 -12.12 5.44
N ILE A 531 -19.08 -12.56 6.57
CA ILE A 531 -18.51 -13.92 6.69
C ILE A 531 -19.58 -14.99 6.45
N GLU A 532 -20.79 -14.85 6.98
CA GLU A 532 -21.88 -15.80 6.74
C GLU A 532 -22.37 -15.77 5.28
N ALA A 533 -22.43 -14.59 4.64
CA ALA A 533 -22.75 -14.48 3.22
C ALA A 533 -21.70 -15.20 2.35
N VAL A 534 -20.42 -15.01 2.66
CA VAL A 534 -19.31 -15.69 1.99
C VAL A 534 -19.38 -17.21 2.19
N ARG A 535 -19.69 -17.70 3.39
CA ARG A 535 -19.92 -19.15 3.64
C ARG A 535 -21.05 -19.72 2.81
N ALA A 536 -22.09 -18.92 2.59
CA ALA A 536 -23.20 -19.31 1.72
C ALA A 536 -22.83 -19.24 0.22
N ARG A 537 -21.60 -18.83 -0.13
CA ARG A 537 -21.10 -18.64 -1.50
C ARG A 537 -21.77 -17.44 -2.21
N ALA A 538 -22.10 -16.39 -1.47
CA ALA A 538 -22.40 -15.11 -2.09
C ALA A 538 -21.14 -14.55 -2.78
N SER A 539 -21.32 -13.90 -3.93
CA SER A 539 -20.21 -13.32 -4.71
C SER A 539 -19.82 -11.95 -4.18
N VAL A 540 -18.66 -11.46 -4.64
CA VAL A 540 -18.17 -10.10 -4.38
C VAL A 540 -19.19 -9.07 -4.81
N GLY A 541 -19.76 -9.22 -6.02
CA GLY A 541 -20.77 -8.31 -6.57
C GLY A 541 -22.06 -8.32 -5.76
N GLU A 542 -22.59 -9.50 -5.40
CA GLU A 542 -23.82 -9.61 -4.62
C GLU A 542 -23.72 -8.90 -3.26
N ILE A 543 -22.58 -9.04 -2.55
CA ILE A 543 -22.34 -8.37 -1.28
C ILE A 543 -22.20 -6.86 -1.50
N SER A 544 -21.44 -6.44 -2.50
CA SER A 544 -21.20 -5.02 -2.82
C SER A 544 -22.47 -4.31 -3.25
N ASP A 545 -23.34 -4.95 -4.03
CA ASP A 545 -24.62 -4.42 -4.48
C ASP A 545 -25.57 -4.18 -3.29
N ILE A 546 -25.57 -5.07 -2.29
CA ILE A 546 -26.37 -4.89 -1.07
C ILE A 546 -25.92 -3.63 -0.32
N LEU A 547 -24.60 -3.45 -0.14
CA LEU A 547 -24.06 -2.31 0.59
C LEU A 547 -24.27 -1.00 -0.20
N SER A 548 -24.04 -1.02 -1.53
CA SER A 548 -24.29 0.14 -2.40
C SER A 548 -25.76 0.57 -2.39
N ALA A 549 -26.67 -0.39 -2.39
CA ALA A 549 -28.11 -0.10 -2.31
C ALA A 549 -28.54 0.56 -0.99
N CYS A 550 -27.77 0.33 0.09
CA CYS A 550 -28.03 0.95 1.40
C CYS A 550 -27.35 2.30 1.57
N TRP A 551 -26.14 2.48 1.03
CA TRP A 551 -25.29 3.64 1.33
C TRP A 551 -25.17 4.64 0.17
N GLY A 552 -25.56 4.25 -1.02
CA GLY A 552 -25.26 4.95 -2.28
C GLY A 552 -23.90 4.52 -2.85
N ALA A 553 -23.68 4.90 -4.10
CA ALA A 553 -22.44 4.63 -4.85
C ALA A 553 -21.81 5.94 -5.34
#